data_128f084a64c94df043df3d20b2f05ab3
#
_entry.id   128f084a64c94df043df3d20b2f05ab3
#
_cell.length_a   1.000
_cell.length_b   1.000
_cell.length_c   1.000
_cell.angle_alpha   90.00
_cell.angle_beta   90.00
_cell.angle_gamma   90.00
#
_symmetry.space_group_name_H-M   'P 1'
#
loop_
_entity.id
_entity.type
_entity.pdbx_description
1 polymer ?
#
loop_
_entity_poly.entity_id
_entity_poly.type
_entity_poly.pdbx_seq_one_letter_code
_entity_poly.pdbx_strand_id
1 'polypeptide(L)'
;MKKQIVYLDMDGTIANLYGIENWLDGLLNEVEGLFLNCEPLVSSEELEKYFPNEKYELRICSMTPLNASEEYCKVVIEEKNLWLDKHFPQITHRVYMKYGSNKNLRNCQNHILVDDNEKIRNTFKGLALAPLWL
;
A
#
# COMPACT_ATOMS: atom_id res chain seq x y z
N MET A 1 -17.94 13.45 -14.05
CA MET A 1 -16.50 13.48 -14.33
C MET A 1 -15.81 12.24 -13.80
N LYS A 2 -14.92 11.67 -14.61
CA LYS A 2 -14.10 10.56 -14.17
C LYS A 2 -13.10 11.02 -13.13
N LYS A 3 -13.05 10.34 -12.00
CA LYS A 3 -12.05 10.61 -10.98
C LYS A 3 -10.69 10.07 -11.42
N GLN A 4 -9.62 10.75 -11.02
CA GLN A 4 -8.28 10.25 -11.18
C GLN A 4 -8.01 9.22 -10.07
N ILE A 5 -7.41 8.10 -10.43
CA ILE A 5 -7.09 7.05 -9.46
C ILE A 5 -5.76 7.38 -8.79
N VAL A 6 -5.72 7.24 -7.47
CA VAL A 6 -4.49 7.30 -6.68
C VAL A 6 -4.25 5.92 -6.09
N TYR A 7 -3.20 5.28 -6.54
CA TYR A 7 -2.75 4.00 -5.98
C TYR A 7 -1.84 4.28 -4.80
N LEU A 8 -2.20 3.73 -3.65
CA LEU A 8 -1.40 3.85 -2.43
C LEU A 8 -0.70 2.52 -2.15
N ASP A 9 0.62 2.57 -1.99
CA ASP A 9 1.36 1.48 -1.38
C ASP A 9 1.02 1.41 0.11
N MET A 10 1.26 0.29 0.76
CA MET A 10 1.01 0.13 2.19
C MET A 10 2.26 0.27 3.03
N ASP A 11 3.18 -0.71 2.93
CA ASP A 11 4.34 -0.78 3.82
C ASP A 11 5.30 0.40 3.59
N GLY A 12 5.51 1.21 4.61
CA GLY A 12 6.33 2.41 4.52
C GLY A 12 5.63 3.62 3.91
N THR A 13 4.39 3.47 3.44
CA THR A 13 3.61 4.56 2.85
C THR A 13 2.45 4.96 3.76
N ILE A 14 1.51 4.06 4.03
CA ILE A 14 0.40 4.32 4.96
C ILE A 14 0.50 3.48 6.23
N ALA A 15 1.23 2.37 6.20
CA ALA A 15 1.42 1.46 7.33
C ALA A 15 2.90 1.42 7.73
N ASN A 16 3.17 1.63 9.01
CA ASN A 16 4.53 1.70 9.53
C ASN A 16 5.10 0.31 9.85
N LEU A 17 5.27 -0.52 8.83
CA LEU A 17 5.90 -1.83 8.98
C LEU A 17 7.33 -1.70 9.47
N TYR A 18 8.09 -0.79 8.89
CA TYR A 18 9.52 -0.62 9.17
C TYR A 18 9.79 -0.03 10.55
N GLY A 19 8.76 0.48 11.23
CA GLY A 19 8.85 0.91 12.62
C GLY A 19 8.66 -0.21 13.64
N ILE A 20 8.27 -1.40 13.19
CA ILE A 20 8.13 -2.55 14.08
C ILE A 20 9.52 -3.15 14.31
N GLU A 21 9.86 -3.34 15.59
CA GLU A 21 11.13 -3.98 15.94
C GLU A 21 11.20 -5.39 15.34
N ASN A 22 12.33 -5.70 14.68
CA ASN A 22 12.57 -6.99 14.04
C ASN A 22 11.58 -7.34 12.92
N TRP A 23 11.07 -6.33 12.22
CA TRP A 23 10.09 -6.57 11.13
C TRP A 23 10.64 -7.50 10.05
N LEU A 24 11.92 -7.39 9.71
CA LEU A 24 12.53 -8.23 8.67
C LEU A 24 12.59 -9.69 9.12
N ASP A 25 13.01 -9.95 10.36
CA ASP A 25 13.02 -11.30 10.93
C ASP A 25 11.58 -11.86 10.97
N GLY A 26 10.62 -11.02 11.28
CA GLY A 26 9.21 -11.40 11.27
C GLY A 26 8.76 -11.89 9.90
N LEU A 27 9.13 -11.18 8.84
CA LEU A 27 8.81 -11.58 7.46
C LEU A 27 9.54 -12.87 7.08
N LEU A 28 10.85 -12.95 7.37
CA LEU A 28 11.66 -14.13 7.03
C LEU A 28 11.18 -15.39 7.75
N ASN A 29 10.68 -15.26 8.96
CA ASN A 29 10.15 -16.37 9.76
C ASN A 29 8.64 -16.56 9.59
N GLU A 30 8.00 -15.84 8.69
CA GLU A 30 6.57 -15.93 8.38
C GLU A 30 5.71 -15.80 9.64
N VAL A 31 5.98 -14.78 10.43
CA VAL A 31 5.27 -14.52 11.69
C VAL A 31 3.87 -13.98 11.41
N GLU A 32 2.85 -14.59 12.00
CA GLU A 32 1.49 -14.10 11.93
C GLU A 32 1.28 -12.89 12.85
N GLY A 33 0.39 -11.99 12.46
CA GLY A 33 0.04 -10.80 13.25
C GLY A 33 0.92 -9.58 12.99
N LEU A 34 2.00 -9.73 12.21
CA LEU A 34 2.96 -8.65 11.97
C LEU A 34 2.29 -7.40 11.38
N PHE A 35 1.47 -7.58 10.35
CA PHE A 35 0.82 -6.46 9.67
C PHE A 35 -0.32 -5.85 10.48
N LEU A 36 -0.95 -6.63 11.33
CA LEU A 36 -2.02 -6.14 12.20
C LEU A 36 -1.52 -5.13 13.24
N ASN A 37 -0.23 -5.16 13.56
CA ASN A 37 0.38 -4.31 14.57
C ASN A 37 1.00 -3.02 14.01
N CYS A 38 0.89 -2.77 12.72
CA CYS A 38 1.43 -1.56 12.12
C CYS A 38 0.66 -0.32 12.57
N GLU A 39 1.39 0.74 12.95
CA GLU A 39 0.77 2.04 13.18
C GLU A 39 0.53 2.72 11.83
N PRO A 40 -0.58 3.47 11.67
CA PRO A 40 -0.75 4.25 10.45
C PRO A 40 0.23 5.42 10.39
N LEU A 41 0.78 5.68 9.20
CA LEU A 41 1.67 6.82 8.95
C LEU A 41 0.89 8.08 8.56
N VAL A 42 -0.37 7.93 8.25
CA VAL A 42 -1.25 9.00 7.83
C VAL A 42 -2.67 8.62 8.25
N SER A 43 -3.52 9.58 8.54
CA SER A 43 -4.92 9.31 8.88
C SER A 43 -5.81 9.39 7.65
N SER A 44 -7.02 8.82 7.76
CA SER A 44 -8.06 8.97 6.73
C SER A 44 -8.38 10.44 6.45
N GLU A 45 -8.42 11.26 7.50
CA GLU A 45 -8.69 12.69 7.36
C GLU A 45 -7.60 13.41 6.58
N GLU A 46 -6.34 13.06 6.83
CA GLU A 46 -5.21 13.63 6.09
C GLU A 46 -5.24 13.22 4.62
N LEU A 47 -5.55 11.95 4.33
CA LEU A 47 -5.68 11.48 2.95
C LEU A 47 -6.76 12.25 2.21
N GLU A 48 -7.89 12.53 2.87
CA GLU A 48 -8.98 13.31 2.26
C GLU A 48 -8.55 14.74 1.93
N LYS A 49 -7.69 15.32 2.74
CA LYS A 49 -7.13 16.66 2.45
C LYS A 49 -6.24 16.66 1.22
N TYR A 50 -5.36 15.66 1.09
CA TYR A 50 -4.45 15.60 -0.05
C TYR A 50 -5.13 15.13 -1.32
N PHE A 51 -6.06 14.20 -1.18
CA PHE A 51 -6.76 13.59 -2.31
C PHE A 51 -8.28 13.61 -2.07
N PRO A 52 -8.93 14.78 -2.24
CA PRO A 52 -10.38 14.88 -2.02
C PRO A 52 -11.16 13.87 -2.84
N ASN A 53 -12.09 13.20 -2.20
CA ASN A 53 -12.94 12.16 -2.80
C ASN A 53 -13.74 12.65 -4.02
N GLU A 54 -13.98 13.94 -4.13
CA GLU A 54 -14.65 14.53 -5.30
C GLU A 54 -13.83 14.40 -6.58
N LYS A 55 -12.50 14.41 -6.46
CA LYS A 55 -11.57 14.40 -7.61
C LYS A 55 -10.82 13.11 -7.77
N TYR A 56 -10.63 12.38 -6.68
CA TYR A 56 -9.75 11.20 -6.66
C TYR A 56 -10.47 9.98 -6.11
N GLU A 57 -10.11 8.83 -6.66
CA GLU A 57 -10.48 7.53 -6.10
C GLU A 57 -9.21 6.87 -5.56
N LEU A 58 -9.19 6.58 -4.26
CA LEU A 58 -8.05 5.90 -3.64
C LEU A 58 -8.17 4.40 -3.82
N ARG A 59 -7.06 3.76 -4.18
CA ARG A 59 -6.96 2.30 -4.29
C ARG A 59 -5.66 1.84 -3.66
N ILE A 60 -5.65 0.63 -3.15
CA ILE A 60 -4.44 0.02 -2.61
C ILE A 60 -3.74 -0.79 -3.70
N CYS A 61 -2.43 -0.65 -3.78
CA CYS A 61 -1.58 -1.49 -4.61
C CYS A 61 -0.36 -1.88 -3.78
N SER A 62 -0.39 -3.08 -3.22
CA SER A 62 0.61 -3.57 -2.27
C SER A 62 1.21 -4.89 -2.73
N MET A 63 2.35 -5.28 -2.16
CA MET A 63 3.05 -6.51 -2.50
C MET A 63 3.04 -7.50 -1.35
N THR A 64 3.06 -8.79 -1.70
CA THR A 64 3.34 -9.84 -0.73
C THR A 64 4.85 -9.95 -0.52
N PRO A 65 5.30 -10.50 0.63
CA PRO A 65 6.74 -10.53 0.95
C PRO A 65 7.55 -11.39 -0.01
N LEU A 66 8.82 -10.98 -0.23
CA LEU A 66 9.77 -11.70 -1.06
C LEU A 66 9.96 -13.14 -0.56
N ASN A 67 9.88 -14.10 -1.49
CA ASN A 67 10.11 -15.52 -1.21
C ASN A 67 9.22 -16.14 -0.13
N ALA A 68 8.07 -15.52 0.17
CA ALA A 68 7.14 -16.06 1.13
C ALA A 68 6.37 -17.26 0.57
N SER A 69 5.98 -18.19 1.45
CA SER A 69 5.12 -19.31 1.05
C SER A 69 3.77 -18.82 0.59
N GLU A 70 3.06 -19.64 -0.19
CA GLU A 70 1.70 -19.29 -0.63
C GLU A 70 0.77 -19.11 0.57
N GLU A 71 0.90 -19.96 1.58
CA GLU A 71 0.12 -19.88 2.81
C GLU A 71 0.36 -18.57 3.53
N TYR A 72 1.61 -18.16 3.66
CA TYR A 72 1.93 -16.90 4.32
C TYR A 72 1.45 -15.69 3.51
N CYS A 73 1.54 -15.73 2.20
CA CYS A 73 0.99 -14.67 1.36
C CYS A 73 -0.50 -14.49 1.60
N LYS A 74 -1.26 -15.59 1.77
CA LYS A 74 -2.69 -15.53 2.09
C LYS A 74 -2.92 -14.89 3.46
N VAL A 75 -2.12 -15.26 4.45
CA VAL A 75 -2.18 -14.67 5.80
C VAL A 75 -1.91 -13.16 5.72
N VAL A 76 -0.87 -12.76 4.99
CA VAL A 76 -0.49 -11.35 4.84
C VAL A 76 -1.63 -10.55 4.18
N ILE A 77 -2.22 -11.06 3.12
CA ILE A 77 -3.32 -10.39 2.43
C ILE A 77 -4.53 -10.23 3.37
N GLU A 78 -4.86 -11.28 4.13
CA GLU A 78 -5.94 -11.21 5.10
C GLU A 78 -5.66 -10.16 6.18
N GLU A 79 -4.45 -10.15 6.73
CA GLU A 79 -4.05 -9.17 7.75
C GLU A 79 -4.08 -7.75 7.21
N LYS A 80 -3.58 -7.54 5.99
CA LYS A 80 -3.62 -6.23 5.34
C LYS A 80 -5.07 -5.77 5.13
N ASN A 81 -5.94 -6.67 4.71
CA ASN A 81 -7.37 -6.34 4.56
C ASN A 81 -8.01 -5.96 5.89
N LEU A 82 -7.74 -6.70 6.96
CA LEU A 82 -8.25 -6.39 8.29
C LEU A 82 -7.73 -5.05 8.79
N TRP A 83 -6.45 -4.78 8.56
CA TRP A 83 -5.83 -3.51 8.94
C TRP A 83 -6.47 -2.34 8.19
N LEU A 84 -6.71 -2.50 6.88
CA LEU A 84 -7.37 -1.48 6.06
C LEU A 84 -8.81 -1.28 6.50
N ASP A 85 -9.53 -2.35 6.81
CA ASP A 85 -10.91 -2.25 7.31
C ASP A 85 -10.99 -1.44 8.60
N LYS A 86 -9.96 -1.54 9.44
CA LYS A 86 -9.87 -0.77 10.69
C LYS A 86 -9.51 0.70 10.48
N HIS A 87 -8.50 0.97 9.64
CA HIS A 87 -7.90 2.30 9.52
C HIS A 87 -8.38 3.10 8.32
N PHE A 88 -8.71 2.43 7.21
CA PHE A 88 -9.10 3.06 5.94
C PHE A 88 -10.24 2.28 5.29
N PRO A 89 -11.39 2.15 5.98
CA PRO A 89 -12.49 1.31 5.47
C PRO A 89 -13.08 1.81 4.15
N GLN A 90 -12.90 3.09 3.83
CA GLN A 90 -13.40 3.68 2.60
C GLN A 90 -12.61 3.23 1.36
N ILE A 91 -11.40 2.67 1.54
CA ILE A 91 -10.59 2.19 0.42
C ILE A 91 -10.93 0.72 0.19
N THR A 92 -11.82 0.45 -0.74
CA THR A 92 -12.34 -0.90 -0.97
C THR A 92 -11.69 -1.63 -2.14
N HIS A 93 -11.07 -0.90 -3.08
CA HIS A 93 -10.36 -1.49 -4.21
C HIS A 93 -8.91 -1.73 -3.81
N ARG A 94 -8.53 -3.00 -3.67
CA ARG A 94 -7.24 -3.41 -3.13
C ARG A 94 -6.60 -4.45 -4.04
N VAL A 95 -5.40 -4.16 -4.52
CA VAL A 95 -4.63 -5.07 -5.38
C VAL A 95 -3.39 -5.50 -4.62
N TYR A 96 -3.16 -6.81 -4.57
CA TYR A 96 -1.97 -7.41 -3.97
C TYR A 96 -1.22 -8.17 -5.04
N MET A 97 0.06 -7.87 -5.21
CA MET A 97 0.89 -8.48 -6.25
C MET A 97 2.16 -9.06 -5.64
N LYS A 98 2.84 -9.89 -6.42
CA LYS A 98 4.10 -10.49 -5.98
C LYS A 98 5.18 -9.43 -5.84
N TYR A 99 6.06 -9.61 -4.86
CA TYR A 99 7.23 -8.76 -4.68
C TYR A 99 8.03 -8.67 -5.99
N GLY A 100 8.45 -7.46 -6.30
CA GLY A 100 9.22 -7.18 -7.51
C GLY A 100 8.40 -6.88 -8.75
N SER A 101 7.07 -7.01 -8.70
CA SER A 101 6.20 -6.62 -9.81
C SER A 101 6.20 -5.10 -9.96
N ASN A 102 6.03 -4.61 -11.20
CA ASN A 102 5.80 -3.18 -11.38
C ASN A 102 4.33 -2.85 -11.06
N LYS A 103 4.06 -1.58 -10.77
CA LYS A 103 2.71 -1.12 -10.43
C LYS A 103 2.01 -0.44 -11.61
N ASN A 104 2.40 -0.80 -12.84
CA ASN A 104 1.82 -0.26 -14.06
C ASN A 104 0.51 -0.99 -14.39
N LEU A 105 -0.54 -0.68 -13.66
CA LEU A 105 -1.87 -1.20 -13.89
C LEU A 105 -2.51 -0.51 -15.08
N ARG A 106 -3.68 -0.99 -15.50
CA ARG A 106 -4.37 -0.48 -16.68
C ARG A 106 -4.58 1.04 -16.60
N ASN A 107 -4.19 1.76 -17.65
CA ASN A 107 -4.30 3.22 -17.78
C ASN A 107 -3.49 3.98 -16.72
N CYS A 108 -2.44 3.37 -16.15
CA CYS A 108 -1.64 3.98 -15.08
C CYS A 108 -1.00 5.31 -15.50
N GLN A 109 -0.75 5.53 -16.79
CA GLN A 109 -0.19 6.79 -17.28
C GLN A 109 -1.06 8.01 -16.97
N ASN A 110 -2.34 7.80 -16.69
CA ASN A 110 -3.29 8.86 -16.34
C ASN A 110 -3.51 8.99 -14.83
N HIS A 111 -2.82 8.19 -14.04
CA HIS A 111 -3.08 8.06 -12.61
C HIS A 111 -1.86 8.37 -11.77
N ILE A 112 -2.04 8.33 -10.46
CA ILE A 112 -1.01 8.68 -9.48
C ILE A 112 -0.66 7.43 -8.68
N LEU A 113 0.63 7.28 -8.36
CA LEU A 113 1.11 6.29 -7.40
C LEU A 113 1.80 7.02 -6.25
N VAL A 114 1.46 6.66 -5.02
CA VAL A 114 2.19 7.11 -3.83
C VAL A 114 2.90 5.88 -3.25
N ASP A 115 4.22 5.90 -3.26
CA ASP A 115 5.03 4.74 -2.87
C ASP A 115 6.37 5.23 -2.30
N ASP A 116 6.80 4.64 -1.19
CA ASP A 116 8.08 5.00 -0.56
C ASP A 116 9.29 4.42 -1.29
N ASN A 117 9.09 3.43 -2.14
CA ASN A 117 10.17 2.76 -2.86
C ASN A 117 10.53 3.50 -4.15
N GLU A 118 11.75 4.05 -4.19
CA GLU A 118 12.24 4.81 -5.34
C GLU A 118 12.27 4.00 -6.63
N LYS A 119 12.69 2.73 -6.56
CA LYS A 119 12.75 1.87 -7.75
C LYS A 119 11.37 1.67 -8.37
N ILE A 120 10.37 1.48 -7.52
CA ILE A 120 8.99 1.33 -7.98
C ILE A 120 8.49 2.64 -8.59
N ARG A 121 8.75 3.77 -7.94
CA ARG A 121 8.37 5.08 -8.48
C ARG A 121 9.00 5.31 -9.85
N ASN A 122 10.27 4.95 -10.02
CA ASN A 122 10.99 5.16 -11.28
C ASN A 122 10.46 4.31 -12.44
N THR A 123 9.80 3.20 -12.15
CA THR A 123 9.21 2.32 -13.18
C THR A 123 7.76 2.63 -13.48
N PHE A 124 7.10 3.43 -12.65
CA PHE A 124 5.69 3.77 -12.85
C PHE A 124 5.51 4.73 -14.01
N LYS A 125 4.57 4.43 -14.90
CA LYS A 125 4.36 5.21 -16.12
C LYS A 125 3.46 6.43 -15.96
N GLY A 126 2.86 6.61 -14.79
CA GLY A 126 2.09 7.79 -14.44
C GLY A 126 2.88 8.73 -13.53
N LEU A 127 2.18 9.55 -12.78
CA LEU A 127 2.81 10.43 -11.78
C LEU A 127 3.08 9.65 -10.50
N ALA A 128 4.36 9.55 -10.12
CA ALA A 128 4.75 8.86 -8.90
C ALA A 128 5.24 9.86 -7.85
N LEU A 129 4.74 9.73 -6.63
CA LEU A 129 5.04 10.62 -5.51
C LEU A 129 5.59 9.83 -4.33
N ALA A 130 6.55 10.42 -3.61
CA ALA A 130 7.02 9.89 -2.34
C ALA A 130 6.04 10.33 -1.24
N PRO A 131 5.76 9.45 -0.25
CA PRO A 131 4.72 9.76 0.73
C PRO A 131 5.02 10.91 1.67
N LEU A 132 6.13 10.99 2.25
CA LEU A 132 6.59 12.00 3.24
C LEU A 132 5.51 12.92 3.85
N TRP A 133 4.39 12.47 3.94
CA TRP A 133 3.02 12.96 3.90
C TRP A 133 2.94 14.46 3.73
N LEU A 134 3.03 14.43 2.80
CA LEU A 134 3.17 15.16 1.58
C LEU A 134 3.36 16.60 1.87
#